data_4d479683d1ef02d0867ad3378e7a06c6
#
_entry.id   4d479683d1ef02d0867ad3378e7a06c6
#
_cell.length_a   1.000
_cell.length_b   1.000
_cell.length_c   1.000
_cell.angle_alpha   90.00
_cell.angle_beta   90.00
_cell.angle_gamma   90.00
#
_symmetry.space_group_name_H-M   'P 1'
#
loop_
_entity.id
_entity.type
_entity.pdbx_description
1 polymer ?
#
loop_
_entity_poly.entity_id
_entity_poly.type
_entity_poly.pdbx_seq_one_letter_code
_entity_poly.pdbx_strand_id
1 'polypeptide(L)'
;MINGPGIRVSLFVSGCSHACPGCFNKETWNPNYGEKFTEKQKKEIFDYFKKYPMLLRGLSLLGGDPTYKTNIEPLKTFILEFRKNFPEKDIWMWSGYTWEEILSSPSLLSLVKNCDVLVEGKFIETEKDLSLQWRGSRNQRVIDIVKSLKEKAIVLFEEIA
;
A
#
# COMPACT_ATOMS: atom_id res chain seq x y z
N MET A 1 -0.49 15.26 2.97
CA MET A 1 0.47 14.19 3.32
C MET A 1 0.52 13.18 2.21
N ILE A 2 1.70 12.68 1.90
CA ILE A 2 1.95 11.91 0.67
C ILE A 2 1.49 10.44 0.82
N ASN A 3 1.69 9.83 1.99
CA ASN A 3 1.55 8.37 2.17
C ASN A 3 0.36 7.97 3.08
N GLY A 4 -0.74 8.68 2.99
CA GLY A 4 -1.92 8.49 3.81
C GLY A 4 -2.07 9.52 4.93
N PRO A 5 -3.20 9.49 5.65
CA PRO A 5 -3.49 10.43 6.72
C PRO A 5 -2.71 10.13 8.01
N GLY A 6 -2.45 11.16 8.79
CA GLY A 6 -1.74 11.04 10.07
C GLY A 6 -0.23 10.78 9.92
N ILE A 7 0.44 10.47 11.03
CA ILE A 7 1.84 10.06 11.05
C ILE A 7 1.91 8.55 10.88
N ARG A 8 2.73 8.09 9.93
CA ARG A 8 2.73 6.69 9.49
C ARG A 8 4.16 6.17 9.33
N VAL A 9 4.33 4.90 9.53
CA VAL A 9 5.53 4.21 9.06
C VAL A 9 5.30 3.83 7.60
N SER A 10 6.21 4.23 6.72
CA SER A 10 6.15 3.90 5.29
C SER A 10 7.21 2.87 4.96
N LEU A 11 6.79 1.73 4.44
CA LEU A 11 7.66 0.68 3.91
C LEU A 11 7.65 0.75 2.39
N PHE A 12 8.79 1.15 1.81
CA PHE A 12 9.01 1.19 0.37
C PHE A 12 9.59 -0.13 -0.09
N VAL A 13 8.86 -0.82 -0.96
CA VAL A 13 9.31 -2.09 -1.54
C VAL A 13 9.85 -1.92 -2.95
N SER A 14 10.66 -2.88 -3.41
CA SER A 14 11.17 -2.95 -4.78
C SER A 14 10.46 -4.04 -5.58
N GLY A 15 10.47 -3.89 -6.90
CA GLY A 15 9.76 -4.73 -7.86
C GLY A 15 8.48 -4.04 -8.35
N CYS A 16 8.42 -3.78 -9.64
CA CYS A 16 7.24 -3.26 -10.32
C CYS A 16 7.31 -3.61 -11.80
N SER A 17 6.23 -4.13 -12.37
CA SER A 17 6.13 -4.47 -13.79
C SER A 17 5.25 -3.51 -14.60
N HIS A 18 4.70 -2.47 -13.96
CA HIS A 18 3.77 -1.56 -14.63
C HIS A 18 4.44 -0.62 -15.63
N ALA A 19 5.72 -0.27 -15.40
CA ALA A 19 6.53 0.59 -16.27
C ALA A 19 5.83 1.91 -16.66
N CYS A 20 5.16 2.57 -15.71
CA CYS A 20 4.39 3.79 -15.98
C CYS A 20 5.29 4.91 -16.51
N PRO A 21 4.97 5.53 -17.65
CA PRO A 21 5.65 6.74 -18.10
C PRO A 21 5.58 7.84 -17.04
N GLY A 22 6.69 8.55 -16.81
CA GLY A 22 6.75 9.60 -15.79
C GLY A 22 6.80 9.12 -14.34
N CYS A 23 6.93 7.82 -14.09
CA CYS A 23 7.14 7.29 -12.75
C CYS A 23 8.35 7.95 -12.08
N PHE A 24 8.16 8.55 -10.90
CA PHE A 24 9.23 9.22 -10.17
C PHE A 24 10.16 8.26 -9.42
N ASN A 25 9.82 6.96 -9.36
CA ASN A 25 10.52 5.94 -8.56
C ASN A 25 11.01 4.77 -9.41
N LYS A 26 11.60 5.07 -10.57
CA LYS A 26 12.01 4.04 -11.57
C LYS A 26 13.02 3.03 -11.06
N GLU A 27 13.88 3.41 -10.12
CA GLU A 27 14.85 2.51 -9.52
C GLU A 27 14.17 1.32 -8.84
N THR A 28 13.00 1.52 -8.27
CA THR A 28 12.23 0.47 -7.59
C THR A 28 11.56 -0.53 -8.53
N TRP A 29 11.60 -0.33 -9.84
CA TRP A 29 11.14 -1.35 -10.79
C TRP A 29 11.98 -2.62 -10.71
N ASN A 30 13.28 -2.47 -10.44
CA ASN A 30 14.20 -3.58 -10.23
C ASN A 30 13.91 -4.23 -8.85
N PRO A 31 13.49 -5.51 -8.80
CA PRO A 31 13.18 -6.16 -7.53
C PRO A 31 14.39 -6.35 -6.60
N ASN A 32 15.61 -6.18 -7.11
CA ASN A 32 16.84 -6.26 -6.33
C ASN A 32 17.35 -4.88 -5.87
N TYR A 33 16.58 -3.80 -6.09
CA TYR A 33 16.94 -2.47 -5.63
C TYR A 33 16.75 -2.35 -4.12
N GLY A 34 17.70 -1.69 -3.46
CA GLY A 34 17.65 -1.47 -2.02
C GLY A 34 18.17 -2.66 -1.20
N GLU A 35 17.78 -2.71 0.05
CA GLU A 35 18.22 -3.73 1.00
C GLU A 35 17.16 -4.82 1.18
N LYS A 36 17.61 -6.03 1.51
CA LYS A 36 16.69 -7.12 1.84
C LYS A 36 15.93 -6.80 3.13
N PHE A 37 14.62 -6.96 3.09
CA PHE A 37 13.77 -6.89 4.27
C PHE A 37 13.98 -8.15 5.13
N THR A 38 14.49 -7.97 6.33
CA THR A 38 14.83 -9.05 7.25
C THR A 38 14.10 -8.88 8.59
N GLU A 39 14.27 -9.82 9.51
CA GLU A 39 13.74 -9.72 10.86
C GLU A 39 14.22 -8.45 11.59
N LYS A 40 15.40 -7.91 11.24
CA LYS A 40 15.91 -6.66 11.79
C LYS A 40 15.00 -5.48 11.45
N GLN A 41 14.67 -5.30 10.17
CA GLN A 41 13.80 -4.21 9.71
C GLN A 41 12.36 -4.39 10.25
N LYS A 42 11.86 -5.63 10.28
CA LYS A 42 10.55 -5.93 10.88
C LYS A 42 10.53 -5.51 12.37
N LYS A 43 11.53 -5.92 13.12
CA LYS A 43 11.66 -5.55 14.54
C LYS A 43 11.71 -4.04 14.73
N GLU A 44 12.47 -3.34 13.91
CA GLU A 44 12.56 -1.88 13.95
C GLU A 44 11.19 -1.22 13.75
N ILE A 45 10.42 -1.66 12.76
CA ILE A 45 9.06 -1.17 12.52
C ILE A 45 8.18 -1.43 13.75
N PHE A 46 8.20 -2.64 14.29
CA PHE A 46 7.38 -3.00 15.45
C PHE A 46 7.76 -2.20 16.69
N ASP A 47 9.06 -1.95 16.90
CA ASP A 47 9.57 -1.14 18.01
C ASP A 47 9.09 0.32 17.92
N TYR A 48 9.00 0.89 16.71
CA TYR A 48 8.40 2.22 16.52
C TYR A 48 6.93 2.26 16.95
N PHE A 49 6.11 1.28 16.54
CA PHE A 49 4.71 1.22 16.95
C PHE A 49 4.51 1.02 18.44
N LYS A 50 5.38 0.22 19.09
CA LYS A 50 5.37 0.04 20.55
C LYS A 50 5.79 1.33 21.28
N LYS A 51 6.79 2.03 20.74
CA LYS A 51 7.32 3.26 21.34
C LYS A 51 6.38 4.46 21.19
N TYR A 52 5.66 4.54 20.09
CA TYR A 52 4.82 5.69 19.75
C TYR A 52 3.36 5.29 19.42
N PRO A 53 2.67 4.56 20.32
CA PRO A 53 1.37 3.99 20.01
C PRO A 53 0.29 5.03 19.72
N MET A 54 0.35 6.19 20.38
CA MET A 54 -0.64 7.26 20.17
C MET A 54 -0.29 8.18 18.99
N LEU A 55 0.96 8.23 18.58
CA LEU A 55 1.44 9.09 17.51
C LEU A 55 1.28 8.45 16.14
N LEU A 56 1.63 7.17 16.02
CA LEU A 56 1.59 6.45 14.75
C LEU A 56 0.17 5.95 14.46
N ARG A 57 -0.41 6.48 13.38
CA ARG A 57 -1.74 6.08 12.91
C ARG A 57 -1.74 4.70 12.27
N GLY A 58 -0.75 4.41 11.45
CA GLY A 58 -0.73 3.15 10.73
C GLY A 58 0.51 2.91 9.86
N LEU A 59 0.44 1.86 9.07
CA LEU A 59 1.46 1.40 8.14
C LEU A 59 1.07 1.76 6.70
N SER A 60 2.05 2.18 5.91
CA SER A 60 1.88 2.41 4.47
C SER A 60 2.86 1.56 3.67
N LEU A 61 2.33 0.84 2.69
CA LEU A 61 3.08 -0.07 1.82
C LEU A 61 3.07 0.50 0.40
N LEU A 62 4.22 0.89 -0.10
CA LEU A 62 4.38 1.53 -1.40
C LEU A 62 5.82 1.34 -1.93
N GLY A 63 6.23 2.13 -2.91
CA GLY A 63 7.60 2.08 -3.47
C GLY A 63 7.57 1.70 -4.94
N GLY A 64 7.98 0.48 -5.29
CA GLY A 64 7.68 -0.18 -6.55
C GLY A 64 6.20 -0.55 -6.57
N ASP A 65 5.89 -1.83 -6.48
CA ASP A 65 4.52 -2.27 -6.26
C ASP A 65 4.49 -3.37 -5.19
N PRO A 66 3.81 -3.17 -4.06
CA PRO A 66 3.64 -4.21 -3.04
C PRO A 66 3.03 -5.50 -3.58
N THR A 67 2.23 -5.41 -4.64
CA THR A 67 1.60 -6.57 -5.30
C THR A 67 2.50 -7.22 -6.36
N TYR A 68 3.76 -6.78 -6.52
CA TYR A 68 4.71 -7.47 -7.39
C TYR A 68 4.90 -8.92 -6.95
N LYS A 69 4.96 -9.84 -7.91
CA LYS A 69 4.88 -11.30 -7.69
C LYS A 69 5.75 -11.83 -6.54
N THR A 70 6.97 -11.33 -6.38
CA THR A 70 7.88 -11.79 -5.32
C THR A 70 7.61 -11.14 -3.97
N ASN A 71 6.79 -10.09 -3.91
CA ASN A 71 6.46 -9.36 -2.69
C ASN A 71 5.20 -9.94 -1.99
N ILE A 72 4.32 -10.63 -2.72
CA ILE A 72 3.00 -11.03 -2.23
C ILE A 72 3.08 -11.86 -0.95
N GLU A 73 3.77 -13.00 -0.97
CA GLU A 73 3.82 -13.89 0.18
C GLU A 73 4.60 -13.32 1.37
N PRO A 74 5.80 -12.71 1.18
CA PRO A 74 6.50 -12.07 2.28
C PRO A 74 5.71 -10.93 2.93
N LEU A 75 5.07 -10.06 2.13
CA LEU A 75 4.27 -8.98 2.67
C LEU A 75 3.00 -9.48 3.35
N LYS A 76 2.33 -10.50 2.80
CA LYS A 76 1.17 -11.11 3.46
C LYS A 76 1.54 -11.63 4.85
N THR A 77 2.64 -12.36 4.98
CA THR A 77 3.13 -12.85 6.26
C THR A 77 3.40 -11.69 7.23
N PHE A 78 4.09 -10.66 6.77
CA PHE A 78 4.39 -9.45 7.57
C PHE A 78 3.12 -8.73 8.02
N ILE A 79 2.15 -8.52 7.12
CA ILE A 79 0.88 -7.83 7.42
C ILE A 79 0.09 -8.60 8.47
N LEU A 80 -0.03 -9.92 8.33
CA LEU A 80 -0.77 -10.74 9.30
C LEU A 80 -0.14 -10.68 10.70
N GLU A 81 1.19 -10.70 10.79
CA GLU A 81 1.89 -10.51 12.05
C GLU A 81 1.71 -9.10 12.61
N PHE A 82 1.77 -8.08 11.75
CA PHE A 82 1.51 -6.70 12.13
C PHE A 82 0.09 -6.52 12.70
N ARG A 83 -0.93 -7.07 12.03
CA ARG A 83 -2.32 -7.04 12.50
C ARG A 83 -2.50 -7.69 13.87
N LYS A 84 -1.80 -8.80 14.11
CA LYS A 84 -1.86 -9.49 15.40
C LYS A 84 -1.29 -8.64 16.55
N ASN A 85 -0.24 -7.86 16.27
CA ASN A 85 0.43 -7.04 17.28
C ASN A 85 -0.19 -5.65 17.45
N PHE A 86 -0.79 -5.10 16.38
CA PHE A 86 -1.32 -3.74 16.32
C PHE A 86 -2.70 -3.72 15.63
N PRO A 87 -3.72 -4.36 16.22
CA PRO A 87 -5.03 -4.54 15.57
C PRO A 87 -5.78 -3.23 15.33
N GLU A 88 -5.45 -2.18 16.08
CA GLU A 88 -6.07 -0.85 15.97
C GLU A 88 -5.43 0.04 14.88
N LYS A 89 -4.31 -0.38 14.30
CA LYS A 89 -3.59 0.41 13.29
C LYS A 89 -4.08 0.09 11.89
N ASP A 90 -4.31 1.12 11.08
CA ASP A 90 -4.70 0.92 9.70
C ASP A 90 -3.48 0.62 8.79
N ILE A 91 -3.75 -0.08 7.69
CA ILE A 91 -2.75 -0.42 6.67
C ILE A 91 -3.22 0.10 5.32
N TRP A 92 -2.40 0.95 4.73
CA TRP A 92 -2.59 1.50 3.39
C TRP A 92 -1.64 0.84 2.40
N MET A 93 -2.12 0.60 1.18
CA MET A 93 -1.33 0.02 0.11
C MET A 93 -1.52 0.80 -1.19
N TRP A 94 -0.43 0.96 -1.94
CA TRP A 94 -0.45 1.51 -3.30
C TRP A 94 -0.13 0.42 -4.29
N SER A 95 -0.93 0.27 -5.33
CA SER A 95 -0.70 -0.68 -6.42
C SER A 95 -1.09 -0.08 -7.77
N GLY A 96 -0.36 -0.44 -8.81
CA GLY A 96 -0.73 -0.09 -10.18
C GLY A 96 -1.86 -0.94 -10.76
N TYR A 97 -2.24 -2.04 -10.11
CA TYR A 97 -3.42 -2.82 -10.52
C TYR A 97 -4.70 -2.12 -10.10
N THR A 98 -5.74 -2.21 -10.93
CA THR A 98 -7.10 -1.75 -10.59
C THR A 98 -7.77 -2.72 -9.62
N TRP A 99 -8.81 -2.23 -8.93
CA TRP A 99 -9.62 -3.06 -8.03
C TRP A 99 -10.20 -4.28 -8.74
N GLU A 100 -10.66 -4.09 -9.96
CA GLU A 100 -11.23 -5.15 -10.81
C GLU A 100 -10.18 -6.24 -11.15
N GLU A 101 -8.96 -5.83 -11.47
CA GLU A 101 -7.84 -6.75 -11.71
C GLU A 101 -7.47 -7.53 -10.43
N ILE A 102 -7.47 -6.85 -9.28
CA ILE A 102 -7.19 -7.47 -7.97
C ILE A 102 -8.26 -8.49 -7.63
N LEU A 103 -9.55 -8.18 -7.80
CA LEU A 103 -10.64 -9.13 -7.57
C LEU A 103 -10.58 -10.36 -8.48
N SER A 104 -10.07 -10.19 -9.70
CA SER A 104 -9.93 -11.27 -10.69
C SER A 104 -8.73 -12.18 -10.42
N SER A 105 -7.82 -11.77 -9.54
CA SER A 105 -6.59 -12.51 -9.22
C SER A 105 -6.59 -12.99 -7.77
N PRO A 106 -6.77 -14.31 -7.52
CA PRO A 106 -6.70 -14.85 -6.16
C PRO A 106 -5.40 -14.50 -5.42
N SER A 107 -4.29 -14.45 -6.13
CA SER A 107 -2.98 -14.11 -5.57
C SER A 107 -2.93 -12.66 -5.09
N LEU A 108 -3.32 -11.69 -5.93
CA LEU A 108 -3.36 -10.27 -5.57
C LEU A 108 -4.34 -10.04 -4.42
N LEU A 109 -5.54 -10.59 -4.52
CA LEU A 109 -6.56 -10.46 -3.49
C LEU A 109 -6.11 -11.06 -2.14
N SER A 110 -5.35 -12.15 -2.16
CA SER A 110 -4.85 -12.80 -0.93
C SER A 110 -3.99 -11.86 -0.07
N LEU A 111 -3.29 -10.92 -0.70
CA LEU A 111 -2.51 -9.87 -0.03
C LEU A 111 -3.38 -8.68 0.33
N VAL A 112 -4.05 -8.09 -0.68
CA VAL A 112 -4.76 -6.81 -0.57
C VAL A 112 -5.89 -6.83 0.45
N LYS A 113 -6.64 -7.94 0.55
CA LYS A 113 -7.75 -8.09 1.51
C LYS A 113 -7.36 -7.94 3.00
N ASN A 114 -6.06 -7.98 3.30
CA ASN A 114 -5.55 -7.80 4.66
C ASN A 114 -5.22 -6.32 4.99
N CYS A 115 -5.41 -5.42 4.04
CA CYS A 115 -5.23 -3.98 4.21
C CYS A 115 -6.58 -3.28 4.38
N ASP A 116 -6.55 -2.02 4.81
CA ASP A 116 -7.77 -1.22 5.02
C ASP A 116 -8.07 -0.32 3.82
N VAL A 117 -7.05 0.31 3.26
CA VAL A 117 -7.20 1.25 2.15
C VAL A 117 -6.22 0.93 1.03
N LEU A 118 -6.73 0.97 -0.20
CA LEU A 118 -5.96 0.78 -1.42
C LEU A 118 -6.00 2.05 -2.26
N VAL A 119 -4.83 2.57 -2.61
CA VAL A 119 -4.68 3.55 -3.70
C VAL A 119 -4.28 2.77 -4.95
N GLU A 120 -5.17 2.73 -5.94
CA GLU A 120 -5.07 1.79 -7.04
C GLU A 120 -5.08 2.45 -8.42
N GLY A 121 -4.53 1.73 -9.39
CA GLY A 121 -4.43 2.15 -10.77
C GLY A 121 -3.04 2.71 -11.12
N LYS A 122 -2.63 2.49 -12.37
CA LYS A 122 -1.36 2.98 -12.90
C LYS A 122 -1.31 4.49 -12.87
N PHE A 123 -0.14 5.04 -12.58
CA PHE A 123 0.10 6.47 -12.77
C PHE A 123 0.01 6.81 -14.26
N ILE A 124 -0.81 7.80 -14.60
CA ILE A 124 -0.97 8.34 -15.96
C ILE A 124 -0.46 9.78 -15.97
N GLU A 125 0.64 10.01 -16.68
CA GLU A 125 1.34 11.31 -16.66
C GLU A 125 0.46 12.46 -17.15
N THR A 126 -0.38 12.23 -18.17
CA THR A 126 -1.32 13.23 -18.70
C THR A 126 -2.46 13.58 -17.74
N GLU A 127 -2.67 12.75 -16.73
CA GLU A 127 -3.67 12.96 -15.66
C GLU A 127 -3.04 13.37 -14.32
N LYS A 128 -1.72 13.66 -14.32
CA LYS A 128 -1.00 14.10 -13.14
C LYS A 128 -1.62 15.36 -12.55
N ASP A 129 -1.86 15.34 -11.24
CA ASP A 129 -2.43 16.47 -10.53
C ASP A 129 -1.89 16.50 -9.09
N LEU A 130 -1.10 17.53 -8.79
CA LEU A 130 -0.44 17.69 -7.49
C LEU A 130 -1.39 18.12 -6.37
N SER A 131 -2.62 18.51 -6.70
CA SER A 131 -3.65 18.87 -5.71
C SER A 131 -4.35 17.65 -5.12
N LEU A 132 -4.20 16.47 -5.74
CA LEU A 132 -4.82 15.24 -5.27
C LEU A 132 -4.19 14.76 -3.96
N GLN A 133 -5.03 14.28 -3.05
CA GLN A 133 -4.57 13.62 -1.83
C GLN A 133 -4.23 12.15 -2.13
N TRP A 134 -3.05 11.73 -1.65
CA TRP A 134 -2.54 10.34 -1.60
C TRP A 134 -2.36 9.64 -2.95
N ARG A 135 -2.64 10.26 -4.09
CA ARG A 135 -2.51 9.71 -5.43
C ARG A 135 -1.85 10.71 -6.38
N GLY A 136 -1.24 10.22 -7.44
CA GLY A 136 -0.46 11.05 -8.37
C GLY A 136 -1.22 11.50 -9.60
N SER A 137 -2.28 10.80 -10.01
CA SER A 137 -3.06 11.09 -11.21
C SER A 137 -4.55 10.85 -10.99
N ARG A 138 -5.39 11.58 -11.74
CA ARG A 138 -6.85 11.63 -11.54
C ARG A 138 -7.55 10.29 -11.76
N ASN A 139 -7.02 9.41 -12.61
CA ASN A 139 -7.55 8.07 -12.85
C ASN A 139 -7.45 7.15 -11.64
N GLN A 140 -6.51 7.40 -10.73
CA GLN A 140 -6.32 6.57 -9.54
C GLN A 140 -7.47 6.77 -8.54
N ARG A 141 -7.85 5.69 -7.84
CA ARG A 141 -8.91 5.73 -6.83
C ARG A 141 -8.34 5.38 -5.46
N VAL A 142 -8.93 5.93 -4.41
CA VAL A 142 -8.64 5.60 -3.01
C VAL A 142 -9.83 4.79 -2.49
N ILE A 143 -9.63 3.50 -2.29
CA ILE A 143 -10.70 2.53 -2.02
C ILE A 143 -10.65 2.09 -0.56
N ASP A 144 -11.79 2.12 0.11
CA ASP A 144 -12.00 1.44 1.39
C ASP A 144 -12.19 -0.06 1.11
N ILE A 145 -11.15 -0.84 1.38
CA ILE A 145 -11.12 -2.28 1.06
C ILE A 145 -12.17 -3.03 1.86
N VAL A 146 -12.28 -2.75 3.16
CA VAL A 146 -13.18 -3.47 4.07
C VAL A 146 -14.63 -3.29 3.66
N LYS A 147 -15.05 -2.05 3.41
CA LYS A 147 -16.41 -1.75 2.94
C LYS A 147 -16.66 -2.32 1.55
N SER A 148 -15.70 -2.16 0.63
CA SER A 148 -15.86 -2.64 -0.75
C SER A 148 -16.03 -4.15 -0.83
N LEU A 149 -15.29 -4.91 -0.03
CA LEU A 149 -15.46 -6.38 0.05
C LEU A 149 -16.80 -6.77 0.68
N LYS A 150 -17.24 -6.05 1.73
CA LYS A 150 -18.52 -6.31 2.41
C LYS A 150 -19.71 -6.02 1.50
N GLU A 151 -19.69 -4.89 0.81
CA GLU A 151 -20.79 -4.44 -0.03
C GLU A 151 -20.77 -5.04 -1.44
N LYS A 152 -19.67 -5.73 -1.80
CA LYS A 152 -19.42 -6.25 -3.17
C LYS A 152 -19.52 -5.17 -4.24
N ALA A 153 -19.14 -3.95 -3.89
CA ALA A 153 -19.13 -2.76 -4.72
C ALA A 153 -17.98 -1.84 -4.31
N ILE A 154 -17.50 -1.00 -5.21
CA ILE A 154 -16.45 -0.04 -4.88
C ILE A 154 -17.00 1.01 -3.92
N VAL A 155 -16.39 1.12 -2.77
CA VAL A 155 -16.61 2.18 -1.79
C VAL A 155 -15.34 3.01 -1.69
N LEU A 156 -15.41 4.28 -2.04
CA LEU A 156 -14.29 5.19 -1.93
C LEU A 156 -14.01 5.52 -0.46
N PHE A 157 -12.73 5.66 -0.14
CA PHE A 157 -12.31 6.06 1.20
C PHE A 157 -12.67 7.52 1.45
N GLU A 158 -13.32 7.78 2.56
CA GLU A 158 -13.62 9.12 3.06
C GLU A 158 -12.89 9.31 4.40
N GLU A 159 -12.08 10.36 4.52
CA GLU A 159 -11.47 10.70 5.79
C GLU A 159 -12.56 11.28 6.71
N ILE A 160 -12.84 10.59 7.81
CA ILE A 160 -13.74 11.11 8.84
C ILE A 160 -12.97 12.22 9.57
N ALA A 161 -13.49 13.42 9.45
CA ALA A 161 -12.95 14.61 10.10
C ALA A 161 -12.99 14.51 11.64
#